data_93a23adabe0c235778a472885d275e9d
#
_entry.id   93a23adabe0c235778a472885d275e9d
#
_cell.length_a   1.000
_cell.length_b   1.000
_cell.length_c   1.000
_cell.angle_alpha   90.00
_cell.angle_beta   90.00
_cell.angle_gamma   90.00
#
_symmetry.space_group_name_H-M   'P 1'
#
loop_
_entity.id
_entity.type
_entity.pdbx_description
1 polymer ?
#
loop_
_entity_poly.entity_id
_entity_poly.type
_entity_poly.pdbx_seq_one_letter_code
_entity_poly.pdbx_strand_id
1 'polypeptide(L)'
;ADAGIRYDEKLEQDMIAVPIGPRTQRFAMAAAPDYLAAAGMPERPSDLLQHRCLLGRFGNGTLFSPWELDCGDEVVRIEPKGPLTVSISGAMDLAVDVAIAGVGIIGLFEDWLRPHIEAGRLVPVLPEWWTPFPGPFLYYSGRRLVPPPLRAFLDFIRSARQT
;
A
#
# COMPACT_ATOMS: atom_id res chain seq x y z
N ALA A 1 17.01 -17.34 2.62
CA ALA A 1 15.62 -17.65 2.32
C ALA A 1 15.53 -18.24 0.91
N ASP A 2 14.59 -19.17 0.69
CA ASP A 2 14.43 -19.84 -0.62
C ASP A 2 13.58 -19.00 -1.59
N ALA A 3 12.77 -18.11 -1.05
CA ALA A 3 11.95 -17.16 -1.80
C ALA A 3 11.69 -15.89 -0.98
N GLY A 4 11.28 -14.81 -1.66
CA GLY A 4 10.89 -13.55 -1.03
C GLY A 4 9.72 -12.92 -1.76
N ILE A 5 8.94 -12.10 -1.06
CA ILE A 5 7.83 -11.33 -1.64
C ILE A 5 8.23 -9.86 -1.71
N ARG A 6 8.05 -9.25 -2.87
CA ARG A 6 8.33 -7.83 -3.12
C ARG A 6 7.29 -7.23 -4.04
N TYR A 7 7.20 -5.90 -4.04
CA TYR A 7 6.30 -5.12 -4.90
C TYR A 7 7.03 -4.45 -6.08
N ASP A 8 8.33 -4.65 -6.22
CA ASP A 8 9.13 -4.10 -7.31
C ASP A 8 9.45 -5.15 -8.37
N GLU A 9 9.56 -4.72 -9.61
CA GLU A 9 9.94 -5.59 -10.75
C GLU A 9 11.46 -5.64 -10.98
N LYS A 10 12.28 -5.13 -10.06
CA LYS A 10 13.73 -5.21 -10.19
C LYS A 10 14.19 -6.65 -10.02
N LEU A 11 14.30 -7.33 -11.16
CA LEU A 11 14.91 -8.65 -11.24
C LEU A 11 16.43 -8.50 -11.10
N GLU A 12 16.97 -9.08 -10.04
CA GLU A 12 18.40 -9.39 -10.01
C GLU A 12 18.68 -10.50 -11.05
N GLN A 13 19.88 -10.50 -11.62
CA GLN A 13 20.31 -11.55 -12.56
C GLN A 13 20.03 -12.93 -11.94
N ASP A 14 19.31 -13.80 -12.68
CA ASP A 14 18.97 -15.17 -12.26
C ASP A 14 17.83 -15.35 -11.25
N MET A 15 17.05 -14.32 -10.99
CA MET A 15 15.82 -14.42 -10.20
C MET A 15 14.60 -14.63 -11.10
N ILE A 16 13.69 -15.47 -10.65
CA ILE A 16 12.38 -15.67 -11.28
C ILE A 16 11.34 -14.94 -10.43
N ALA A 17 10.51 -14.12 -11.08
CA ALA A 17 9.39 -13.44 -10.45
C ALA A 17 8.07 -14.07 -10.88
N VAL A 18 7.23 -14.42 -9.90
CA VAL A 18 5.89 -14.96 -10.12
C VAL A 18 4.89 -14.03 -9.46
N PRO A 19 3.93 -13.43 -10.19
CA PRO A 19 2.88 -12.63 -9.57
C PRO A 19 2.05 -13.49 -8.62
N ILE A 20 1.78 -12.98 -7.39
CA ILE A 20 1.07 -13.73 -6.34
C ILE A 20 -0.19 -13.03 -5.83
N GLY A 21 -0.54 -11.89 -6.40
CA GLY A 21 -1.70 -11.09 -6.01
C GLY A 21 -2.34 -10.40 -7.20
N PRO A 22 -3.13 -9.36 -6.97
CA PRO A 22 -3.72 -8.56 -8.04
C PRO A 22 -2.61 -8.00 -8.95
N ARG A 23 -2.89 -7.91 -10.25
CA ARG A 23 -1.89 -7.41 -11.23
C ARG A 23 -1.53 -5.96 -10.99
N THR A 24 -2.50 -5.17 -10.56
CA THR A 24 -2.35 -3.75 -10.27
C THR A 24 -3.00 -3.45 -8.94
N GLN A 25 -2.34 -2.67 -8.13
CA GLN A 25 -2.85 -2.08 -6.91
C GLN A 25 -2.79 -0.57 -7.04
N ARG A 26 -3.51 0.15 -6.17
CA ARG A 26 -3.36 1.60 -6.07
C ARG A 26 -3.01 1.99 -4.65
N PHE A 27 -2.10 2.96 -4.52
CA PHE A 27 -1.95 3.70 -3.29
C PHE A 27 -3.12 4.67 -3.17
N ALA A 28 -3.86 4.60 -2.08
CA ALA A 28 -5.06 5.35 -1.84
C ALA A 28 -4.97 6.13 -0.54
N MET A 29 -5.76 7.19 -0.43
CA MET A 29 -5.83 8.02 0.78
C MET A 29 -7.27 8.15 1.22
N ALA A 30 -7.49 8.11 2.53
CA ALA A 30 -8.81 8.28 3.12
C ALA A 30 -8.72 8.85 4.55
N ALA A 31 -9.83 9.38 5.02
CA ALA A 31 -9.95 9.86 6.40
C ALA A 31 -11.40 9.70 6.88
N ALA A 32 -11.60 9.71 8.20
CA ALA A 32 -12.93 9.70 8.78
C ALA A 32 -13.74 10.96 8.40
N PRO A 33 -15.07 10.85 8.20
CA PRO A 33 -15.92 12.01 7.91
C PRO A 33 -15.76 13.13 8.94
N ASP A 34 -15.72 12.80 10.22
CA ASP A 34 -15.58 13.79 11.31
C ASP A 34 -14.23 14.51 11.26
N TYR A 35 -13.16 13.81 10.91
CA TYR A 35 -11.87 14.46 10.72
C TYR A 35 -11.91 15.49 9.59
N LEU A 36 -12.49 15.12 8.44
CA LEU A 36 -12.60 16.01 7.29
C LEU A 36 -13.55 17.19 7.53
N ALA A 37 -14.62 16.99 8.31
CA ALA A 37 -15.52 18.05 8.70
C ALA A 37 -14.81 19.13 9.54
N ALA A 38 -13.87 18.73 10.41
CA ALA A 38 -13.10 19.63 11.25
C ALA A 38 -11.88 20.25 10.55
N ALA A 39 -11.15 19.47 9.79
CA ALA A 39 -9.87 19.85 9.18
C ALA A 39 -9.97 20.36 7.73
N GLY A 40 -11.10 20.10 7.06
CA GLY A 40 -11.31 20.38 5.64
C GLY A 40 -10.89 19.21 4.74
N MET A 41 -11.47 19.17 3.54
CA MET A 41 -11.11 18.20 2.51
C MET A 41 -9.91 18.72 1.72
N PRO A 42 -8.82 17.97 1.61
CA PRO A 42 -7.73 18.34 0.69
C PRO A 42 -8.22 18.40 -0.76
N GLU A 43 -7.88 19.46 -1.48
CA GLU A 43 -8.24 19.65 -2.89
C GLU A 43 -7.05 19.40 -3.83
N ARG A 44 -5.83 19.41 -3.31
CA ARG A 44 -4.59 19.15 -4.04
C ARG A 44 -3.54 18.51 -3.13
N PRO A 45 -2.52 17.84 -3.70
CA PRO A 45 -1.49 17.15 -2.90
C PRO A 45 -0.80 18.02 -1.86
N SER A 46 -0.53 19.30 -2.17
CA SER A 46 0.13 20.22 -1.23
C SER A 46 -0.67 20.48 0.06
N ASP A 47 -1.99 20.31 0.02
CA ASP A 47 -2.84 20.50 1.20
C ASP A 47 -2.55 19.45 2.28
N LEU A 48 -2.06 18.27 1.88
CA LEU A 48 -1.66 17.20 2.81
C LEU A 48 -0.59 17.65 3.81
N LEU A 49 0.23 18.64 3.45
CA LEU A 49 1.26 19.20 4.33
C LEU A 49 0.65 19.97 5.55
N GLN A 50 -0.61 20.34 5.46
CA GLN A 50 -1.35 21.02 6.54
C GLN A 50 -2.24 20.05 7.33
N HIS A 51 -2.28 18.78 6.92
CA HIS A 51 -3.07 17.75 7.56
C HIS A 51 -2.22 16.82 8.43
N ARG A 52 -2.86 16.18 9.40
CA ARG A 52 -2.28 15.07 10.14
C ARG A 52 -2.37 13.81 9.29
N CYS A 53 -1.23 13.22 8.98
CA CYS A 53 -1.16 11.97 8.23
C CYS A 53 -0.67 10.84 9.14
N LEU A 54 -1.21 9.65 8.94
CA LEU A 54 -0.73 8.45 9.61
C LEU A 54 0.46 7.90 8.83
N LEU A 55 1.58 7.71 9.51
CA LEU A 55 2.83 7.29 8.87
C LEU A 55 3.00 5.77 8.95
N GLY A 56 3.46 5.15 7.88
CA GLY A 56 3.85 3.76 7.86
C GLY A 56 5.37 3.59 8.05
N ARG A 57 5.78 2.57 8.79
CA ARG A 57 7.18 2.18 8.95
C ARG A 57 7.38 0.73 8.55
N PHE A 58 8.33 0.46 7.68
CA PHE A 58 8.73 -0.89 7.31
C PHE A 58 9.52 -1.58 8.44
N GLY A 59 9.60 -2.91 8.40
CA GLY A 59 10.31 -3.69 9.40
C GLY A 59 11.81 -3.38 9.52
N ASN A 60 12.42 -2.81 8.48
CA ASN A 60 13.81 -2.32 8.49
C ASN A 60 13.96 -0.91 9.12
N GLY A 61 12.87 -0.33 9.65
CA GLY A 61 12.86 0.99 10.25
C GLY A 61 12.64 2.17 9.30
N THR A 62 12.63 1.93 7.99
CA THR A 62 12.41 2.99 6.98
C THR A 62 10.96 3.44 7.00
N LEU A 63 10.71 4.75 6.95
CA LEU A 63 9.36 5.29 6.78
C LEU A 63 8.89 5.08 5.34
N PHE A 64 7.60 4.82 5.18
CA PHE A 64 6.91 4.88 3.90
C PHE A 64 6.67 6.35 3.53
N SER A 65 7.71 6.98 3.04
CA SER A 65 7.77 8.40 2.67
C SER A 65 8.90 8.60 1.65
N PRO A 66 8.76 9.52 0.69
CA PRO A 66 7.56 10.35 0.42
C PRO A 66 6.39 9.55 -0.14
N TRP A 67 5.18 10.10 -0.05
CA TRP A 67 4.04 9.61 -0.82
C TRP A 67 4.15 10.14 -2.24
N GLU A 68 4.16 9.23 -3.20
CA GLU A 68 4.19 9.57 -4.62
C GLU A 68 2.75 9.52 -5.17
N LEU A 69 2.28 10.66 -5.65
CA LEU A 69 0.93 10.87 -6.13
C LEU A 69 0.99 11.27 -7.59
N ASP A 70 0.17 10.65 -8.44
CA ASP A 70 0.14 11.00 -9.85
C ASP A 70 -1.27 11.29 -10.35
N CYS A 71 -1.39 12.24 -11.26
CA CYS A 71 -2.62 12.57 -11.94
C CYS A 71 -2.29 12.93 -13.40
N GLY A 72 -2.56 12.01 -14.30
CA GLY A 72 -2.16 12.15 -15.70
C GLY A 72 -0.65 12.20 -15.87
N ASP A 73 -0.15 13.33 -16.38
CA ASP A 73 1.30 13.53 -16.59
C ASP A 73 2.01 14.18 -15.38
N GLU A 74 1.27 14.55 -14.35
CA GLU A 74 1.80 15.21 -13.16
C GLU A 74 2.10 14.20 -12.06
N VAL A 75 3.34 14.20 -11.57
CA VAL A 75 3.79 13.40 -10.42
C VAL A 75 4.25 14.34 -9.31
N VAL A 76 3.66 14.18 -8.12
CA VAL A 76 3.98 15.00 -6.95
C VAL A 76 4.44 14.09 -5.81
N ARG A 77 5.51 14.48 -5.14
CA ARG A 77 6.02 13.80 -3.95
C ARG A 77 5.73 14.63 -2.72
N ILE A 78 5.01 14.06 -1.77
CA ILE A 78 4.63 14.70 -0.51
C ILE A 78 5.31 13.95 0.63
N GLU A 79 5.98 14.69 1.50
CA GLU A 79 6.49 14.16 2.77
C GLU A 79 5.41 14.32 3.85
N PRO A 80 4.62 13.28 4.13
CA PRO A 80 3.55 13.37 5.10
C PRO A 80 4.11 13.54 6.51
N LYS A 81 3.37 14.25 7.36
CA LYS A 81 3.69 14.43 8.77
C LYS A 81 2.46 14.12 9.62
N GLY A 82 2.68 13.60 10.79
CA GLY A 82 1.56 13.33 11.68
C GLY A 82 1.96 12.75 13.03
N PRO A 83 0.97 12.59 13.91
CA PRO A 83 1.21 12.25 15.32
C PRO A 83 1.52 10.77 15.56
N LEU A 84 1.29 9.91 14.57
CA LEU A 84 1.39 8.47 14.75
C LEU A 84 2.14 7.80 13.59
N THR A 85 3.03 6.89 13.95
CA THR A 85 3.70 5.98 13.03
C THR A 85 3.34 4.54 13.38
N VAL A 86 2.90 3.75 12.39
CA VAL A 86 2.46 2.36 12.56
C VAL A 86 3.37 1.42 11.78
N SER A 87 3.62 0.23 12.30
CA SER A 87 4.37 -0.80 11.57
C SER A 87 3.53 -1.37 10.42
N ILE A 88 4.02 -1.26 9.20
CA ILE A 88 3.35 -1.80 8.00
C ILE A 88 3.32 -3.33 8.02
N SER A 89 4.28 -3.98 8.66
CA SER A 89 4.42 -5.43 8.64
C SER A 89 3.52 -6.20 9.63
N GLY A 90 2.69 -5.53 10.44
CA GLY A 90 1.86 -6.25 11.41
C GLY A 90 0.76 -5.44 12.07
N ALA A 91 0.56 -4.19 11.68
CA ALA A 91 -0.40 -3.30 12.35
C ALA A 91 -1.29 -2.51 11.37
N MET A 92 -1.57 -3.07 10.20
CA MET A 92 -2.39 -2.41 9.18
C MET A 92 -3.82 -2.20 9.66
N ASP A 93 -4.42 -3.19 10.31
CA ASP A 93 -5.76 -3.07 10.89
C ASP A 93 -5.82 -1.95 11.94
N LEU A 94 -4.80 -1.86 12.79
CA LEU A 94 -4.68 -0.77 13.76
C LEU A 94 -4.61 0.59 13.06
N ALA A 95 -3.84 0.71 11.98
CA ALA A 95 -3.74 1.95 11.22
C ALA A 95 -5.10 2.38 10.66
N VAL A 96 -5.87 1.44 10.13
CA VAL A 96 -7.23 1.67 9.64
C VAL A 96 -8.15 2.09 10.77
N ASP A 97 -8.13 1.40 11.91
CA ASP A 97 -8.95 1.73 13.08
C ASP A 97 -8.64 3.15 13.60
N VAL A 98 -7.38 3.52 13.63
CA VAL A 98 -6.93 4.87 14.02
C VAL A 98 -7.44 5.94 13.04
N ALA A 99 -7.43 5.64 11.74
CA ALA A 99 -8.00 6.54 10.72
C ALA A 99 -9.52 6.70 10.90
N ILE A 100 -10.24 5.59 11.15
CA ILE A 100 -11.69 5.59 11.41
C ILE A 100 -12.02 6.40 12.67
N ALA A 101 -11.15 6.32 13.69
CA ALA A 101 -11.28 7.13 14.91
C ALA A 101 -11.01 8.64 14.71
N GLY A 102 -10.67 9.07 13.50
CA GLY A 102 -10.52 10.50 13.17
C GLY A 102 -9.17 11.11 13.53
N VAL A 103 -8.12 10.32 13.69
CA VAL A 103 -6.79 10.83 14.05
C VAL A 103 -6.12 11.57 12.89
N GLY A 104 -6.36 11.16 11.65
CA GLY A 104 -5.76 11.79 10.47
C GLY A 104 -6.04 11.04 9.18
N ILE A 105 -5.34 11.45 8.12
CA ILE A 105 -5.42 10.84 6.79
C ILE A 105 -4.49 9.63 6.74
N ILE A 106 -5.04 8.49 6.33
CA ILE A 106 -4.27 7.27 6.06
C ILE A 106 -3.95 7.18 4.57
N GLY A 107 -2.69 6.83 4.25
CA GLY A 107 -2.27 6.40 2.93
C GLY A 107 -1.94 4.91 2.97
N LEU A 108 -2.65 4.11 2.17
CA LEU A 108 -2.54 2.65 2.17
C LEU A 108 -2.99 2.08 0.83
N PHE A 109 -2.85 0.77 0.65
CA PHE A 109 -3.40 0.07 -0.51
C PHE A 109 -4.93 0.19 -0.55
N GLU A 110 -5.46 0.54 -1.71
CA GLU A 110 -6.90 0.75 -1.91
C GLU A 110 -7.75 -0.42 -1.40
N ASP A 111 -7.30 -1.66 -1.63
CA ASP A 111 -8.05 -2.85 -1.24
C ASP A 111 -8.27 -2.96 0.28
N TRP A 112 -7.36 -2.41 1.09
CA TRP A 112 -7.52 -2.33 2.54
C TRP A 112 -8.52 -1.25 2.97
N LEU A 113 -8.62 -0.16 2.22
CA LEU A 113 -9.49 0.97 2.53
C LEU A 113 -10.90 0.80 1.97
N ARG A 114 -11.05 0.08 0.86
CA ARG A 114 -12.32 -0.05 0.13
C ARG A 114 -13.49 -0.51 0.99
N PRO A 115 -13.41 -1.56 1.82
CA PRO A 115 -14.54 -1.98 2.65
C PRO A 115 -15.01 -0.88 3.61
N HIS A 116 -14.11 -0.07 4.11
CA HIS A 116 -14.42 1.02 5.03
C HIS A 116 -14.96 2.25 4.32
N ILE A 117 -14.53 2.49 3.08
CA ILE A 117 -15.08 3.54 2.21
C ILE A 117 -16.52 3.18 1.80
N GLU A 118 -16.75 1.95 1.36
CA GLU A 118 -18.08 1.46 0.99
C GLU A 118 -19.05 1.50 2.16
N ALA A 119 -18.58 1.24 3.37
CA ALA A 119 -19.37 1.32 4.61
C ALA A 119 -19.55 2.76 5.15
N GLY A 120 -18.94 3.77 4.52
CA GLY A 120 -19.02 5.17 4.94
C GLY A 120 -18.18 5.52 6.18
N ARG A 121 -17.35 4.62 6.68
CA ARG A 121 -16.45 4.87 7.82
C ARG A 121 -15.26 5.74 7.44
N LEU A 122 -14.82 5.65 6.21
CA LEU A 122 -13.77 6.48 5.61
C LEU A 122 -14.29 7.15 4.34
N VAL A 123 -13.78 8.32 4.05
CA VAL A 123 -14.06 9.10 2.83
C VAL A 123 -12.78 9.17 2.00
N PRO A 124 -12.85 8.92 0.68
CA PRO A 124 -11.69 9.06 -0.20
C PRO A 124 -11.12 10.48 -0.15
N VAL A 125 -9.81 10.58 -0.11
CA VAL A 125 -9.06 11.84 -0.19
C VAL A 125 -8.25 11.84 -1.47
N LEU A 126 -8.42 12.86 -2.31
CA LEU A 126 -7.71 13.03 -3.59
C LEU A 126 -7.72 11.76 -4.48
N PRO A 127 -8.88 11.16 -4.77
CA PRO A 127 -8.94 9.89 -5.51
C PRO A 127 -8.34 9.98 -6.92
N GLU A 128 -8.35 11.14 -7.56
CA GLU A 128 -7.73 11.41 -8.85
C GLU A 128 -6.18 11.35 -8.81
N TRP A 129 -5.60 11.39 -7.60
CA TRP A 129 -4.15 11.34 -7.36
C TRP A 129 -3.67 9.96 -6.88
N TRP A 130 -4.54 8.97 -6.85
CA TRP A 130 -4.17 7.63 -6.42
C TRP A 130 -3.30 6.94 -7.45
N THR A 131 -2.11 6.58 -7.04
CA THR A 131 -1.06 6.05 -7.92
C THR A 131 -1.18 4.55 -8.07
N PRO A 132 -1.33 4.02 -9.31
CA PRO A 132 -1.26 2.59 -9.57
C PRO A 132 0.19 2.10 -9.47
N PHE A 133 0.35 0.85 -9.01
CA PHE A 133 1.63 0.16 -9.00
C PHE A 133 1.43 -1.34 -9.20
N PRO A 134 2.48 -2.09 -9.61
CA PRO A 134 2.41 -3.54 -9.77
C PRO A 134 2.03 -4.24 -8.47
N GLY A 135 1.30 -5.33 -8.58
CA GLY A 135 1.01 -6.20 -7.44
C GLY A 135 2.24 -6.95 -6.95
N PRO A 136 2.10 -7.72 -5.86
CA PRO A 136 3.21 -8.44 -5.27
C PRO A 136 3.71 -9.59 -6.15
N PHE A 137 5.03 -9.79 -6.13
CA PHE A 137 5.69 -10.90 -6.82
C PHE A 137 6.42 -11.77 -5.79
N LEU A 138 6.39 -13.07 -6.02
CA LEU A 138 7.26 -14.03 -5.37
C LEU A 138 8.55 -14.16 -6.19
N TYR A 139 9.69 -13.90 -5.57
CA TYR A 139 11.01 -14.02 -6.16
C TYR A 139 11.73 -15.25 -5.61
N TYR A 140 12.33 -16.04 -6.49
CA TYR A 140 13.18 -17.16 -6.11
C TYR A 140 14.30 -17.35 -7.13
N SER A 141 15.38 -18.03 -6.72
CA SER A 141 16.54 -18.26 -7.59
C SER A 141 16.22 -19.27 -8.69
N GLY A 142 16.42 -18.87 -9.94
CA GLY A 142 16.32 -19.77 -11.10
C GLY A 142 17.49 -20.75 -11.23
N ARG A 143 18.62 -20.48 -10.55
CA ARG A 143 19.83 -21.34 -10.59
C ARG A 143 19.80 -22.49 -9.58
N ARG A 144 18.93 -22.46 -8.60
CA ARG A 144 18.83 -23.50 -7.56
C ARG A 144 17.68 -24.44 -7.85
N LEU A 145 17.88 -25.71 -7.47
CA LEU A 145 16.78 -26.66 -7.46
C LEU A 145 15.68 -26.13 -6.54
N VAL A 146 14.47 -26.01 -7.06
CA VAL A 146 13.32 -25.52 -6.28
C VAL A 146 12.97 -26.57 -5.23
N PRO A 147 13.08 -26.26 -3.91
CA PRO A 147 12.75 -27.21 -2.85
C PRO A 147 11.28 -27.67 -2.98
N PRO A 148 10.95 -28.91 -2.60
CA PRO A 148 9.59 -29.45 -2.70
C PRO A 148 8.49 -28.56 -2.08
N PRO A 149 8.69 -27.95 -0.89
CA PRO A 149 7.70 -27.04 -0.30
C PRO A 149 7.45 -25.80 -1.17
N LEU A 150 8.52 -25.21 -1.72
CA LEU A 150 8.39 -24.05 -2.61
C LEU A 150 7.69 -24.44 -3.93
N ARG A 151 7.96 -25.62 -4.48
CA ARG A 151 7.29 -26.14 -5.67
C ARG A 151 5.79 -26.29 -5.42
N ALA A 152 5.39 -26.92 -4.31
CA ALA A 152 3.99 -27.07 -3.93
C ALA A 152 3.29 -25.71 -3.79
N PHE A 153 3.96 -24.71 -3.22
CA PHE A 153 3.44 -23.35 -3.09
C PHE A 153 3.27 -22.68 -4.47
N LEU A 154 4.25 -22.81 -5.36
CA LEU A 154 4.15 -22.28 -6.74
C LEU A 154 3.01 -22.92 -7.53
N ASP A 155 2.80 -24.23 -7.38
CA ASP A 155 1.70 -24.94 -8.04
C ASP A 155 0.33 -24.49 -7.49
N PHE A 156 0.24 -24.27 -6.18
CA PHE A 156 -0.95 -23.69 -5.55
C PHE A 156 -1.27 -22.29 -6.10
N ILE A 157 -0.28 -21.40 -6.17
CA ILE A 157 -0.45 -20.05 -6.73
C ILE A 157 -0.96 -20.12 -8.18
N ARG A 158 -0.38 -21.00 -8.99
CA ARG A 158 -0.79 -21.17 -10.40
C ARG A 158 -2.24 -21.63 -10.52
N SER A 159 -2.66 -22.59 -9.70
CA SER A 159 -4.04 -23.08 -9.70
C SER A 159 -5.03 -22.02 -9.23
N ALA A 160 -4.71 -21.29 -8.17
CA ALA A 160 -5.56 -20.24 -7.62
C ALA A 160 -5.76 -19.03 -8.56
N ARG A 161 -4.86 -18.86 -9.56
CA ARG A 161 -4.97 -17.78 -10.55
C ARG A 161 -5.79 -18.14 -11.80
N GLN A 162 -6.16 -19.40 -11.95
CA GLN A 162 -6.97 -19.89 -13.08
C GLN A 162 -8.47 -19.86 -12.76
N THR A 163 -8.85 -19.52 -11.52
CA THR A 163 -10.22 -19.37 -11.05
C THR A 163 -10.56 -17.88 -10.96
#